data_fe50c8fa1791702428b9fbb5d35f7283
#
_entry.id   fe50c8fa1791702428b9fbb5d35f7283
#
_cell.length_a   1.000
_cell.length_b   1.000
_cell.length_c   1.000
_cell.angle_alpha   90.00
_cell.angle_beta   90.00
_cell.angle_gamma   90.00
#
_symmetry.space_group_name_H-M   'P 1'
#
loop_
_entity.id
_entity.type
_entity.pdbx_description
1 polymer ?
#
loop_
_entity_poly.entity_id
_entity_poly.type
_entity_poly.pdbx_seq_one_letter_code
_entity_poly.pdbx_strand_id
1 'polypeptide(L)'
;MGINYRVATGVIVKEYLEEKNITQKELAKVLGISERQVSDLLNGKSELSEDIALNLEKVLPEIPASYWLNLESKYREFLARENDKSKLEKCNLEEIAKRFRFSEVFKGLHWDLSKQASEMLKILKISTFDAFDTAYSKLQVDFFEDGGEKEAIAIWLKLCEEEADLQTEDVEGIDYSHDKLQDKLHLFKKIAYNDNLDNTLKSCRKLCNQLGIYFVELEAISNSKVRGALLTYSNHPAIFISRRFKSHDHVWFAITHELGHLLKHYKVDDLIISFEEEKSDSKEEEANEFARNFFIPKDDYDKFIENGDFSSKAIEIFSAKNRILPGILVARLQHDGHINMSSMNYKKSR
;
A
#
# COMPACT_ATOMS: atom_id res chain seq x y z
N MET A 1 15.53 10.35 -35.85
CA MET A 1 16.51 10.24 -34.74
C MET A 1 15.84 10.68 -33.45
N GLY A 2 15.89 9.87 -32.40
CA GLY A 2 15.35 10.28 -31.12
C GLY A 2 16.23 11.35 -30.46
N ILE A 3 15.62 12.40 -29.92
CA ILE A 3 16.35 13.48 -29.24
C ILE A 3 17.03 12.90 -27.99
N ASN A 4 18.36 13.08 -27.89
CA ASN A 4 19.13 12.65 -26.73
C ASN A 4 19.09 13.71 -25.63
N TYR A 5 18.14 13.59 -24.71
CA TYR A 5 18.00 14.52 -23.58
C TYR A 5 19.13 14.45 -22.52
N ARG A 6 20.17 13.65 -22.74
CA ARG A 6 21.37 13.59 -21.88
C ARG A 6 22.41 14.64 -22.25
N VAL A 7 22.18 15.38 -23.32
CA VAL A 7 23.05 16.45 -23.80
C VAL A 7 22.49 17.80 -23.38
N ALA A 8 23.33 18.69 -22.86
CA ALA A 8 22.92 20.02 -22.47
C ALA A 8 22.33 20.79 -23.69
N THR A 9 21.25 21.50 -23.48
CA THR A 9 20.55 22.25 -24.54
C THR A 9 21.49 23.22 -25.27
N GLY A 10 22.39 23.87 -24.53
CA GLY A 10 23.39 24.76 -25.11
C GLY A 10 24.31 24.09 -26.14
N VAL A 11 24.64 22.80 -25.97
CA VAL A 11 25.44 22.04 -26.95
C VAL A 11 24.65 21.85 -28.24
N ILE A 12 23.36 21.59 -28.15
CA ILE A 12 22.46 21.45 -29.30
C ILE A 12 22.34 22.82 -30.00
N VAL A 13 22.15 23.91 -29.24
CA VAL A 13 22.18 25.29 -29.81
C VAL A 13 23.45 25.55 -30.55
N LYS A 14 24.60 25.13 -30.00
CA LYS A 14 25.91 25.30 -30.64
C LYS A 14 25.98 24.65 -32.03
N GLU A 15 25.49 23.40 -32.15
CA GLU A 15 25.45 22.67 -33.44
C GLU A 15 24.63 23.44 -34.50
N TYR A 16 23.45 23.99 -34.12
CA TYR A 16 22.65 24.81 -35.04
C TYR A 16 23.35 26.13 -35.45
N LEU A 17 24.06 26.77 -34.51
CA LEU A 17 24.82 27.99 -34.82
C LEU A 17 25.98 27.70 -35.78
N GLU A 18 26.67 26.59 -35.59
CA GLU A 18 27.76 26.15 -36.50
C GLU A 18 27.21 25.83 -37.88
N GLU A 19 26.08 25.17 -38.02
CA GLU A 19 25.43 24.91 -39.32
C GLU A 19 25.03 26.19 -40.04
N LYS A 20 24.57 27.20 -39.30
CA LYS A 20 24.20 28.52 -39.86
C LYS A 20 25.36 29.48 -39.97
N ASN A 21 26.60 29.10 -39.62
CA ASN A 21 27.77 29.95 -39.59
C ASN A 21 27.62 31.20 -38.70
N ILE A 22 26.89 31.09 -37.60
CA ILE A 22 26.70 32.18 -36.62
C ILE A 22 27.75 32.02 -35.52
N THR A 23 28.55 33.08 -35.33
CA THR A 23 29.60 33.08 -34.30
C THR A 23 29.06 33.37 -32.90
N GLN A 24 29.78 32.90 -31.84
CA GLN A 24 29.43 33.22 -30.46
C GLN A 24 29.37 34.73 -30.18
N LYS A 25 30.22 35.51 -30.85
CA LYS A 25 30.26 36.97 -30.75
C LYS A 25 29.00 37.61 -31.33
N GLU A 26 28.53 37.12 -32.47
CA GLU A 26 27.28 37.58 -33.08
C GLU A 26 26.09 37.21 -32.21
N LEU A 27 26.05 35.98 -31.69
CA LEU A 27 25.02 35.56 -30.78
C LEU A 27 25.01 36.41 -29.49
N ALA A 28 26.17 36.69 -28.89
CA ALA A 28 26.29 37.55 -27.72
C ALA A 28 25.68 38.95 -27.95
N LYS A 29 25.96 39.52 -29.16
CA LYS A 29 25.41 40.82 -29.53
C LYS A 29 23.87 40.78 -29.66
N VAL A 30 23.31 39.72 -30.23
CA VAL A 30 21.86 39.59 -30.42
C VAL A 30 21.15 39.30 -29.08
N LEU A 31 21.74 38.46 -28.25
CA LEU A 31 21.18 38.13 -26.92
C LEU A 31 21.37 39.28 -25.92
N GLY A 32 22.22 40.27 -26.20
CA GLY A 32 22.53 41.37 -25.27
C GLY A 32 23.31 40.92 -24.02
N ILE A 33 24.08 39.84 -24.13
CA ILE A 33 24.89 39.25 -23.04
C ILE A 33 26.36 39.17 -23.42
N SER A 34 27.26 38.93 -22.47
CA SER A 34 28.69 38.81 -22.74
C SER A 34 29.03 37.52 -23.48
N GLU A 35 30.14 37.51 -24.25
CA GLU A 35 30.65 36.31 -24.91
C GLU A 35 30.95 35.19 -23.94
N ARG A 36 31.33 35.52 -22.68
CA ARG A 36 31.53 34.54 -21.62
C ARG A 36 30.22 33.84 -21.25
N GLN A 37 29.12 34.60 -21.09
CA GLN A 37 27.79 34.03 -20.79
C GLN A 37 27.31 33.14 -21.94
N VAL A 38 27.53 33.53 -23.20
CA VAL A 38 27.26 32.67 -24.36
C VAL A 38 28.08 31.39 -24.30
N SER A 39 29.39 31.49 -24.01
CA SER A 39 30.24 30.30 -23.86
C SER A 39 29.78 29.39 -22.76
N ASP A 40 29.38 29.93 -21.61
CA ASP A 40 28.86 29.12 -20.48
C ASP A 40 27.53 28.46 -20.86
N LEU A 41 26.65 29.13 -21.57
CA LEU A 41 25.39 28.56 -22.09
C LEU A 41 25.68 27.43 -23.09
N LEU A 42 26.48 27.66 -24.10
CA LEU A 42 26.79 26.68 -25.17
C LEU A 42 27.55 25.46 -24.66
N ASN A 43 28.25 25.57 -23.52
CA ASN A 43 28.92 24.45 -22.86
C ASN A 43 28.06 23.80 -21.75
N GLY A 44 26.79 24.20 -21.62
CA GLY A 44 25.85 23.62 -20.62
C GLY A 44 26.17 24.00 -19.17
N LYS A 45 26.99 25.04 -18.94
CA LYS A 45 27.35 25.52 -17.59
C LYS A 45 26.29 26.46 -17.01
N SER A 46 25.47 27.09 -17.85
CA SER A 46 24.34 27.93 -17.47
C SER A 46 23.04 27.41 -18.09
N GLU A 47 21.93 27.72 -17.46
CA GLU A 47 20.59 27.34 -17.93
C GLU A 47 20.16 28.19 -19.12
N LEU A 48 19.35 27.59 -20.00
CA LEU A 48 18.69 28.30 -21.08
C LEU A 48 17.37 28.87 -20.53
N SER A 49 17.35 30.21 -20.31
CA SER A 49 16.16 30.90 -19.80
C SER A 49 15.12 31.17 -20.89
N GLU A 50 13.91 31.55 -20.47
CA GLU A 50 12.83 31.94 -21.38
C GLU A 50 13.23 33.08 -22.30
N ASP A 51 13.92 34.12 -21.76
CA ASP A 51 14.41 35.27 -22.54
C ASP A 51 15.43 34.85 -23.60
N ILE A 52 16.33 33.93 -23.23
CA ILE A 52 17.31 33.38 -24.19
C ILE A 52 16.59 32.58 -25.28
N ALA A 53 15.61 31.75 -24.92
CA ALA A 53 14.82 30.95 -25.86
C ALA A 53 14.07 31.84 -26.87
N LEU A 54 13.42 32.90 -26.40
CA LEU A 54 12.73 33.88 -27.25
C LEU A 54 13.70 34.65 -28.18
N ASN A 55 14.89 34.95 -27.72
CA ASN A 55 15.90 35.60 -28.55
C ASN A 55 16.54 34.61 -29.55
N LEU A 56 16.70 33.32 -29.17
CA LEU A 56 17.14 32.28 -30.10
C LEU A 56 16.14 32.07 -31.24
N GLU A 57 14.84 32.14 -31.00
CA GLU A 57 13.80 32.09 -32.03
C GLU A 57 13.95 33.21 -33.05
N LYS A 58 14.41 34.40 -32.62
CA LYS A 58 14.68 35.51 -33.55
C LYS A 58 15.92 35.28 -34.41
N VAL A 59 16.92 34.55 -33.92
CA VAL A 59 18.16 34.19 -34.61
C VAL A 59 17.97 32.95 -35.49
N LEU A 60 17.16 32.01 -35.03
CA LEU A 60 16.85 30.74 -35.69
C LEU A 60 15.32 30.62 -35.84
N PRO A 61 14.71 31.39 -36.74
CA PRO A 61 13.25 31.55 -36.83
C PRO A 61 12.52 30.26 -37.21
N GLU A 62 13.21 29.27 -37.73
CA GLU A 62 12.69 27.92 -38.01
C GLU A 62 12.48 27.08 -36.76
N ILE A 63 13.02 27.51 -35.60
CA ILE A 63 12.96 26.77 -34.37
C ILE A 63 12.26 27.62 -33.29
N PRO A 64 11.04 27.26 -32.88
CA PRO A 64 10.30 28.04 -31.89
C PRO A 64 10.95 28.00 -30.51
N ALA A 65 10.77 29.03 -29.70
CA ALA A 65 11.27 29.12 -28.32
C ALA A 65 10.82 27.94 -27.46
N SER A 66 9.59 27.44 -27.68
CA SER A 66 9.05 26.27 -26.99
C SER A 66 9.86 25.00 -27.21
N TYR A 67 10.51 24.84 -28.36
CA TYR A 67 11.39 23.70 -28.60
C TYR A 67 12.61 23.74 -27.69
N TRP A 68 13.25 24.90 -27.56
CA TRP A 68 14.43 25.09 -26.70
C TRP A 68 14.07 24.89 -25.22
N LEU A 69 12.95 25.44 -24.78
CA LEU A 69 12.47 25.31 -23.41
C LEU A 69 12.09 23.84 -23.06
N ASN A 70 11.50 23.13 -24.01
CA ASN A 70 11.21 21.69 -23.80
C ASN A 70 12.48 20.84 -23.67
N LEU A 71 13.51 21.16 -24.50
CA LEU A 71 14.82 20.50 -24.40
C LEU A 71 15.47 20.77 -23.05
N GLU A 72 15.49 22.03 -22.61
CA GLU A 72 16.07 22.42 -21.33
C GLU A 72 15.35 21.76 -20.17
N SER A 73 14.02 21.75 -20.16
CA SER A 73 13.21 21.07 -19.15
C SER A 73 13.55 19.58 -19.05
N LYS A 74 13.66 18.88 -20.16
CA LYS A 74 14.02 17.46 -20.21
C LYS A 74 15.47 17.21 -19.76
N TYR A 75 16.39 18.08 -20.14
CA TYR A 75 17.77 17.98 -19.67
C TYR A 75 17.88 18.21 -18.15
N ARG A 76 17.15 19.18 -17.59
CA ARG A 76 17.11 19.44 -16.16
C ARG A 76 16.45 18.30 -15.38
N GLU A 77 15.38 17.72 -15.91
CA GLU A 77 14.78 16.51 -15.35
C GLU A 77 15.80 15.37 -15.29
N PHE A 78 16.55 15.15 -16.38
CA PHE A 78 17.60 14.14 -16.42
C PHE A 78 18.68 14.38 -15.34
N LEU A 79 19.21 15.61 -15.23
CA LEU A 79 20.21 15.97 -14.22
C LEU A 79 19.69 15.79 -12.80
N ALA A 80 18.43 16.14 -12.53
CA ALA A 80 17.81 15.96 -11.22
C ALA A 80 17.74 14.48 -10.85
N ARG A 81 17.32 13.61 -11.80
CA ARG A 81 17.27 12.16 -11.59
C ARG A 81 18.66 11.54 -11.34
N GLU A 82 19.68 11.97 -12.09
CA GLU A 82 21.06 11.52 -11.87
C GLU A 82 21.59 11.97 -10.50
N ASN A 83 21.27 13.18 -10.07
CA ASN A 83 21.64 13.68 -8.74
C ASN A 83 20.94 12.88 -7.62
N ASP A 84 19.65 12.57 -7.77
CA ASP A 84 18.92 11.77 -6.79
C ASP A 84 19.48 10.34 -6.71
N LYS A 85 19.82 9.73 -7.86
CA LYS A 85 20.51 8.45 -7.89
C LYS A 85 21.85 8.50 -7.17
N SER A 86 22.66 9.55 -7.45
CA SER A 86 23.96 9.74 -6.78
C SER A 86 23.85 9.98 -5.28
N LYS A 87 22.75 10.59 -4.80
CA LYS A 87 22.49 10.72 -3.36
C LYS A 87 22.17 9.37 -2.74
N LEU A 88 21.33 8.55 -3.39
CA LEU A 88 21.03 7.19 -2.92
C LEU A 88 22.27 6.30 -2.88
N GLU A 89 23.16 6.39 -3.87
CA GLU A 89 24.42 5.62 -3.93
C GLU A 89 25.40 5.97 -2.79
N LYS A 90 25.26 7.15 -2.17
CA LYS A 90 26.05 7.56 -1.01
C LYS A 90 25.50 7.06 0.32
N CYS A 91 24.26 6.55 0.34
CA CYS A 91 23.65 5.95 1.52
C CYS A 91 24.18 4.54 1.76
N ASN A 92 24.12 4.09 3.01
CA ASN A 92 24.38 2.67 3.32
C ASN A 92 23.16 1.82 2.89
N LEU A 93 23.12 1.47 1.59
CA LEU A 93 21.99 0.75 1.01
C LEU A 93 21.79 -0.65 1.61
N GLU A 94 22.84 -1.29 2.13
CA GLU A 94 22.72 -2.61 2.77
C GLU A 94 21.95 -2.51 4.10
N GLU A 95 22.24 -1.49 4.89
CA GLU A 95 21.54 -1.23 6.15
C GLU A 95 20.08 -0.84 5.89
N ILE A 96 19.83 0.06 4.92
CA ILE A 96 18.50 0.46 4.48
C ILE A 96 17.71 -0.75 3.99
N ALA A 97 18.31 -1.59 3.14
CA ALA A 97 17.67 -2.79 2.61
C ALA A 97 17.25 -3.77 3.72
N LYS A 98 18.06 -3.88 4.76
CA LYS A 98 17.75 -4.71 5.93
C LYS A 98 16.61 -4.07 6.76
N ARG A 99 16.70 -2.77 7.05
CA ARG A 99 15.69 -2.02 7.81
C ARG A 99 14.31 -2.08 7.13
N PHE A 100 14.26 -1.85 5.81
CA PHE A 100 13.02 -1.78 5.03
C PHE A 100 12.66 -3.09 4.30
N ARG A 101 13.23 -4.22 4.70
CA ARG A 101 12.83 -5.57 4.24
C ARG A 101 12.89 -5.77 2.71
N PHE A 102 13.87 -5.20 2.01
CA PHE A 102 13.98 -5.26 0.55
C PHE A 102 13.95 -6.70 0.01
N SER A 103 14.64 -7.64 0.67
CA SER A 103 14.68 -9.04 0.26
C SER A 103 13.32 -9.74 0.28
N GLU A 104 12.39 -9.23 1.08
CA GLU A 104 11.02 -9.74 1.19
C GLU A 104 10.11 -9.02 0.18
N VAL A 105 10.11 -7.69 0.18
CA VAL A 105 9.25 -6.85 -0.67
C VAL A 105 9.56 -7.05 -2.15
N PHE A 106 10.84 -7.11 -2.52
CA PHE A 106 11.29 -7.25 -3.91
C PHE A 106 11.69 -8.69 -4.26
N LYS A 107 11.18 -9.67 -3.52
CA LYS A 107 11.47 -11.08 -3.76
C LYS A 107 11.12 -11.50 -5.19
N GLY A 108 12.09 -12.12 -5.85
CA GLY A 108 11.94 -12.58 -7.24
C GLY A 108 12.17 -11.51 -8.31
N LEU A 109 12.38 -10.25 -7.92
CA LEU A 109 12.80 -9.18 -8.81
C LEU A 109 14.34 -9.10 -8.82
N HIS A 110 14.94 -9.18 -10.01
CA HIS A 110 16.40 -9.11 -10.16
C HIS A 110 16.88 -7.65 -10.26
N TRP A 111 16.46 -6.80 -9.31
CA TRP A 111 16.85 -5.40 -9.23
C TRP A 111 18.05 -5.22 -8.32
N ASP A 112 18.96 -4.31 -8.69
CA ASP A 112 20.03 -3.89 -7.80
C ASP A 112 19.48 -3.08 -6.61
N LEU A 113 20.30 -2.90 -5.56
CA LEU A 113 19.90 -2.19 -4.34
C LEU A 113 19.48 -0.74 -4.60
N SER A 114 20.09 -0.05 -5.57
CA SER A 114 19.75 1.32 -5.92
C SER A 114 18.33 1.41 -6.50
N LYS A 115 17.99 0.47 -7.39
CA LYS A 115 16.64 0.36 -7.95
C LYS A 115 15.61 0.01 -6.88
N GLN A 116 15.92 -0.98 -6.02
CA GLN A 116 15.03 -1.36 -4.90
C GLN A 116 14.81 -0.18 -3.95
N ALA A 117 15.85 0.59 -3.62
CA ALA A 117 15.76 1.77 -2.77
C ALA A 117 14.84 2.85 -3.41
N SER A 118 15.02 3.13 -4.70
CA SER A 118 14.18 4.08 -5.42
C SER A 118 12.70 3.67 -5.42
N GLU A 119 12.41 2.39 -5.62
CA GLU A 119 11.03 1.89 -5.61
C GLU A 119 10.44 1.87 -4.18
N MET A 120 11.24 1.56 -3.16
CA MET A 120 10.79 1.62 -1.76
C MET A 120 10.40 3.05 -1.35
N LEU A 121 11.16 4.06 -1.77
CA LEU A 121 10.79 5.47 -1.53
C LEU A 121 9.45 5.83 -2.17
N LYS A 122 9.14 5.28 -3.35
CA LYS A 122 7.83 5.48 -4.01
C LYS A 122 6.70 4.78 -3.27
N ILE A 123 6.89 3.51 -2.90
CA ILE A 123 5.92 2.74 -2.09
C ILE A 123 5.59 3.52 -0.83
N LEU A 124 6.60 3.97 -0.10
CA LEU A 124 6.43 4.72 1.15
C LEU A 124 5.99 6.17 0.94
N LYS A 125 5.97 6.68 -0.30
CA LYS A 125 5.64 8.07 -0.66
C LYS A 125 6.48 9.09 0.13
N ILE A 126 7.78 8.80 0.32
CA ILE A 126 8.75 9.68 0.98
C ILE A 126 9.89 10.04 0.05
N SER A 127 10.49 11.22 0.27
CA SER A 127 11.60 11.71 -0.57
C SER A 127 12.95 11.12 -0.20
N THR A 128 13.15 10.75 1.07
CA THR A 128 14.38 10.15 1.61
C THR A 128 14.04 9.19 2.74
N PHE A 129 14.91 8.22 3.02
CA PHE A 129 14.72 7.30 4.15
C PHE A 129 14.79 7.99 5.52
N ASP A 130 15.53 9.11 5.63
CA ASP A 130 15.58 9.91 6.85
C ASP A 130 14.24 10.59 7.18
N ALA A 131 13.40 10.83 6.16
CA ALA A 131 12.07 11.39 6.34
C ALA A 131 11.06 10.38 6.92
N PHE A 132 11.38 9.08 6.95
CA PHE A 132 10.46 8.02 7.35
C PHE A 132 9.87 8.24 8.74
N ASP A 133 10.71 8.49 9.73
CA ASP A 133 10.25 8.62 11.12
C ASP A 133 9.31 9.81 11.34
N THR A 134 9.52 10.88 10.58
CA THR A 134 8.65 12.07 10.61
C THR A 134 7.33 11.79 9.86
N ALA A 135 7.41 11.23 8.66
CA ALA A 135 6.25 10.95 7.80
C ALA A 135 5.29 9.95 8.47
N TYR A 136 5.85 8.97 9.17
CA TYR A 136 5.10 7.92 9.86
C TYR A 136 5.06 8.11 11.38
N SER A 137 5.16 9.34 11.88
CA SER A 137 5.15 9.64 13.31
C SER A 137 3.87 9.18 14.01
N LYS A 138 2.72 9.23 13.35
CA LYS A 138 1.44 8.72 13.88
C LYS A 138 1.46 7.22 14.18
N LEU A 139 2.26 6.43 13.45
CA LEU A 139 2.45 5.01 13.75
C LEU A 139 3.29 4.77 15.02
N GLN A 140 3.92 5.82 15.60
CA GLN A 140 4.79 5.66 16.78
C GLN A 140 4.05 5.62 18.11
N VAL A 141 2.89 6.28 18.23
CA VAL A 141 2.26 6.52 19.54
C VAL A 141 1.48 5.29 20.02
N ASP A 142 0.92 4.50 19.10
CA ASP A 142 0.00 3.41 19.48
C ASP A 142 0.57 2.00 19.27
N PHE A 143 1.74 1.83 18.59
CA PHE A 143 2.19 0.54 18.06
C PHE A 143 3.42 -0.08 18.74
N PHE A 144 4.24 0.69 19.47
CA PHE A 144 5.44 0.13 20.12
C PHE A 144 5.14 -0.85 21.25
N GLU A 145 3.99 -0.74 21.88
CA GLU A 145 3.60 -1.65 22.95
C GLU A 145 3.20 -3.04 22.44
N ASP A 146 2.78 -3.16 21.15
CA ASP A 146 2.37 -4.42 20.53
C ASP A 146 3.52 -5.17 19.85
N GLY A 147 4.72 -4.57 19.81
CA GLY A 147 5.95 -5.22 19.37
C GLY A 147 6.07 -5.45 17.85
N GLY A 148 5.24 -4.82 17.02
CA GLY A 148 5.40 -4.80 15.57
C GLY A 148 6.47 -3.81 15.13
N GLU A 149 7.23 -4.14 14.05
CA GLU A 149 8.19 -3.21 13.46
C GLU A 149 7.47 -2.17 12.61
N LYS A 150 7.71 -0.90 12.90
CA LYS A 150 7.07 0.26 12.24
C LYS A 150 7.24 0.25 10.73
N GLU A 151 8.45 -0.05 10.25
CA GLU A 151 8.75 -0.14 8.83
C GLU A 151 7.94 -1.25 8.16
N ALA A 152 7.85 -2.41 8.79
CA ALA A 152 7.08 -3.54 8.26
C ALA A 152 5.59 -3.23 8.18
N ILE A 153 5.04 -2.55 9.20
CA ILE A 153 3.64 -2.11 9.23
C ILE A 153 3.39 -1.07 8.13
N ALA A 154 4.24 -0.04 8.03
CA ALA A 154 4.10 1.01 7.03
C ALA A 154 4.16 0.46 5.59
N ILE A 155 5.12 -0.43 5.31
CA ILE A 155 5.26 -1.07 4.01
C ILE A 155 4.00 -1.90 3.69
N TRP A 156 3.55 -2.73 4.63
CA TRP A 156 2.36 -3.55 4.42
C TRP A 156 1.11 -2.70 4.12
N LEU A 157 0.89 -1.63 4.89
CA LEU A 157 -0.23 -0.71 4.64
C LEU A 157 -0.15 -0.06 3.25
N LYS A 158 1.05 0.38 2.82
CA LYS A 158 1.22 1.00 1.50
C LYS A 158 1.03 0.02 0.36
N LEU A 159 1.49 -1.22 0.49
CA LEU A 159 1.22 -2.26 -0.49
C LEU A 159 -0.27 -2.60 -0.56
N CYS A 160 -0.98 -2.59 0.57
CA CYS A 160 -2.44 -2.75 0.58
C CYS A 160 -3.16 -1.56 -0.09
N GLU A 161 -2.67 -0.33 0.06
CA GLU A 161 -3.20 0.83 -0.66
C GLU A 161 -3.04 0.67 -2.18
N GLU A 162 -1.88 0.19 -2.67
CA GLU A 162 -1.66 -0.09 -4.11
C GLU A 162 -2.61 -1.17 -4.64
N GLU A 163 -2.89 -2.21 -3.86
CA GLU A 163 -3.89 -3.22 -4.22
C GLU A 163 -5.33 -2.67 -4.18
N ALA A 164 -5.61 -1.72 -3.29
CA ALA A 164 -6.90 -1.03 -3.24
C ALA A 164 -7.12 -0.15 -4.48
N ASP A 165 -6.08 0.49 -5.02
CA ASP A 165 -6.15 1.27 -6.27
C ASP A 165 -6.72 0.47 -7.44
N LEU A 166 -6.43 -0.84 -7.50
CA LEU A 166 -6.97 -1.73 -8.53
C LEU A 166 -8.48 -1.98 -8.43
N GLN A 167 -9.11 -1.57 -7.32
CA GLN A 167 -10.55 -1.73 -7.07
C GLN A 167 -11.33 -0.41 -7.26
N THR A 168 -10.65 0.67 -7.65
CA THR A 168 -11.26 2.01 -7.70
C THR A 168 -12.50 2.03 -8.60
N GLU A 169 -12.46 1.41 -9.79
CA GLU A 169 -13.61 1.35 -10.69
C GLU A 169 -14.81 0.59 -10.11
N ASP A 170 -14.58 -0.36 -9.21
CA ASP A 170 -15.64 -1.18 -8.58
C ASP A 170 -16.28 -0.48 -7.36
N VAL A 171 -15.59 0.49 -6.75
CA VAL A 171 -15.99 1.16 -5.49
C VAL A 171 -16.43 2.60 -5.75
N GLU A 172 -15.80 3.28 -6.71
CA GLU A 172 -16.11 4.68 -7.03
C GLU A 172 -17.60 4.88 -7.38
N GLY A 173 -18.21 5.88 -6.77
CA GLY A 173 -19.63 6.18 -6.96
C GLY A 173 -20.60 5.34 -6.12
N ILE A 174 -20.10 4.45 -5.25
CA ILE A 174 -20.92 3.67 -4.31
C ILE A 174 -20.70 4.20 -2.89
N ASP A 175 -21.63 5.00 -2.38
CA ASP A 175 -21.54 5.49 -1.01
C ASP A 175 -21.64 4.36 0.01
N TYR A 176 -20.67 4.32 0.92
CA TYR A 176 -20.74 3.45 2.10
C TYR A 176 -21.94 3.84 2.98
N SER A 177 -22.65 2.84 3.47
CA SER A 177 -23.72 3.01 4.44
C SER A 177 -23.66 1.93 5.51
N HIS A 178 -23.61 2.38 6.76
CA HIS A 178 -23.65 1.51 7.94
C HIS A 178 -24.86 0.57 7.91
N ASP A 179 -26.06 1.10 7.65
CA ASP A 179 -27.31 0.33 7.65
C ASP A 179 -27.30 -0.73 6.53
N LYS A 180 -26.83 -0.36 5.32
CA LYS A 180 -26.69 -1.32 4.22
C LYS A 180 -25.71 -2.45 4.58
N LEU A 181 -24.59 -2.15 5.24
CA LEU A 181 -23.67 -3.16 5.70
C LEU A 181 -24.33 -4.09 6.71
N GLN A 182 -25.02 -3.54 7.71
CA GLN A 182 -25.71 -4.31 8.73
C GLN A 182 -26.76 -5.27 8.15
N ASP A 183 -27.55 -4.82 7.20
CA ASP A 183 -28.52 -5.65 6.49
C ASP A 183 -27.88 -6.78 5.69
N LYS A 184 -26.66 -6.61 5.21
CA LYS A 184 -25.94 -7.57 4.37
C LYS A 184 -24.99 -8.51 5.13
N LEU A 185 -24.85 -8.37 6.46
CA LEU A 185 -23.98 -9.25 7.28
C LEU A 185 -24.26 -10.74 7.07
N HIS A 186 -25.51 -11.12 6.89
CA HIS A 186 -25.89 -12.51 6.63
C HIS A 186 -25.27 -13.09 5.35
N LEU A 187 -24.90 -12.25 4.35
CA LEU A 187 -24.24 -12.68 3.14
C LEU A 187 -22.77 -13.02 3.40
N PHE A 188 -22.07 -12.28 4.27
CA PHE A 188 -20.71 -12.65 4.69
C PHE A 188 -20.69 -14.01 5.35
N LYS A 189 -21.64 -14.30 6.25
CA LYS A 189 -21.78 -15.63 6.86
C LYS A 189 -22.02 -16.72 5.82
N LYS A 190 -22.85 -16.46 4.82
CA LYS A 190 -23.09 -17.38 3.70
C LYS A 190 -21.84 -17.63 2.85
N ILE A 191 -21.06 -16.59 2.58
CA ILE A 191 -19.79 -16.68 1.83
C ILE A 191 -18.81 -17.56 2.62
N ALA A 192 -18.65 -17.31 3.93
CA ALA A 192 -17.75 -18.05 4.81
C ALA A 192 -18.09 -19.55 4.96
N TYR A 193 -19.27 -19.98 4.58
CA TYR A 193 -19.65 -21.39 4.62
C TYR A 193 -19.04 -22.25 3.50
N ASN A 194 -18.39 -21.62 2.51
CA ASN A 194 -17.63 -22.34 1.49
C ASN A 194 -16.23 -22.67 2.04
N ASP A 195 -15.77 -23.92 1.84
CA ASP A 195 -14.49 -24.42 2.31
C ASP A 195 -13.28 -23.98 1.48
N ASN A 196 -13.49 -23.48 0.27
CA ASN A 196 -12.45 -22.93 -0.57
C ASN A 196 -12.18 -21.46 -0.20
N LEU A 197 -11.11 -21.21 0.55
CA LEU A 197 -10.77 -19.90 1.08
C LEU A 197 -10.62 -18.83 -0.02
N ASP A 198 -9.91 -19.14 -1.12
CA ASP A 198 -9.69 -18.17 -2.19
C ASP A 198 -11.00 -17.74 -2.88
N ASN A 199 -11.95 -18.66 -3.03
CA ASN A 199 -13.26 -18.33 -3.56
C ASN A 199 -14.06 -17.46 -2.58
N THR A 200 -13.93 -17.70 -1.27
CA THR A 200 -14.61 -16.87 -0.26
C THR A 200 -14.04 -15.48 -0.24
N LEU A 201 -12.72 -15.30 -0.34
CA LEU A 201 -12.06 -14.00 -0.36
C LEU A 201 -12.45 -13.17 -1.59
N LYS A 202 -12.49 -13.78 -2.78
CA LYS A 202 -12.99 -13.12 -4.00
C LYS A 202 -14.45 -12.67 -3.85
N SER A 203 -15.29 -13.53 -3.25
CA SER A 203 -16.71 -13.19 -3.02
C SER A 203 -16.87 -12.12 -1.96
N CYS A 204 -16.03 -12.14 -0.91
CA CYS A 204 -15.98 -11.12 0.13
C CYS A 204 -15.58 -9.76 -0.47
N ARG A 205 -14.51 -9.70 -1.27
CA ARG A 205 -14.09 -8.49 -1.99
C ARG A 205 -15.25 -7.91 -2.81
N LYS A 206 -15.88 -8.75 -3.63
CA LYS A 206 -17.01 -8.31 -4.46
C LYS A 206 -18.16 -7.74 -3.63
N LEU A 207 -18.50 -8.39 -2.50
CA LEU A 207 -19.56 -7.89 -1.62
C LEU A 207 -19.17 -6.58 -0.95
N CYS A 208 -17.93 -6.45 -0.48
CA CYS A 208 -17.40 -5.21 0.10
C CYS A 208 -17.47 -4.07 -0.92
N ASN A 209 -16.96 -4.28 -2.14
CA ASN A 209 -16.97 -3.26 -3.19
C ASN A 209 -18.41 -2.80 -3.51
N GLN A 210 -19.38 -3.71 -3.58
CA GLN A 210 -20.80 -3.38 -3.75
C GLN A 210 -21.40 -2.56 -2.58
N LEU A 211 -20.73 -2.53 -1.44
CA LEU A 211 -21.10 -1.75 -0.25
C LEU A 211 -20.29 -0.46 -0.11
N GLY A 212 -19.47 -0.11 -1.10
CA GLY A 212 -18.58 1.06 -1.04
C GLY A 212 -17.39 0.87 -0.08
N ILE A 213 -16.91 -0.35 0.08
CA ILE A 213 -15.81 -0.73 0.98
C ILE A 213 -14.69 -1.35 0.15
N TYR A 214 -13.47 -0.82 0.25
CA TYR A 214 -12.29 -1.50 -0.26
C TYR A 214 -11.97 -2.72 0.59
N PHE A 215 -11.62 -3.82 -0.05
CA PHE A 215 -11.22 -5.04 0.64
C PHE A 215 -9.95 -5.61 0.03
N VAL A 216 -8.87 -5.63 0.79
CA VAL A 216 -7.57 -6.14 0.37
C VAL A 216 -7.14 -7.26 1.30
N GLU A 217 -6.64 -8.33 0.71
CA GLU A 217 -5.89 -9.37 1.40
C GLU A 217 -4.47 -9.44 0.86
N LEU A 218 -3.49 -9.38 1.74
CA LEU A 218 -2.09 -9.39 1.35
C LEU A 218 -1.25 -10.14 2.40
N GLU A 219 -0.21 -10.87 1.97
CA GLU A 219 0.69 -11.51 2.92
C GLU A 219 1.34 -10.46 3.84
N ALA A 220 1.43 -10.78 5.14
CA ALA A 220 2.08 -9.91 6.10
C ALA A 220 3.56 -9.78 5.81
N ILE A 221 4.11 -8.59 5.99
CA ILE A 221 5.56 -8.39 6.06
C ILE A 221 6.06 -8.96 7.40
N SER A 222 7.18 -9.66 7.36
CA SER A 222 7.79 -10.27 8.56
C SER A 222 7.96 -9.24 9.68
N ASN A 223 7.59 -9.62 10.90
CA ASN A 223 7.60 -8.79 12.11
C ASN A 223 6.58 -7.61 12.11
N SER A 224 5.66 -7.51 11.16
CA SER A 224 4.58 -6.52 11.28
C SER A 224 3.60 -6.88 12.39
N LYS A 225 3.43 -8.19 12.67
CA LYS A 225 2.45 -8.74 13.63
C LYS A 225 0.99 -8.31 13.37
N VAL A 226 0.71 -7.67 12.25
CA VAL A 226 -0.62 -7.18 11.88
C VAL A 226 -1.51 -8.35 11.53
N ARG A 227 -2.74 -8.37 12.05
CA ARG A 227 -3.84 -9.27 11.68
C ARG A 227 -4.73 -8.63 10.62
N GLY A 228 -5.08 -7.36 10.81
CA GLY A 228 -5.88 -6.57 9.90
C GLY A 228 -5.74 -5.08 10.17
N ALA A 229 -6.36 -4.29 9.32
CA ALA A 229 -6.47 -2.85 9.51
C ALA A 229 -7.76 -2.32 8.89
N LEU A 230 -8.33 -1.32 9.54
CA LEU A 230 -9.46 -0.53 9.05
C LEU A 230 -9.03 0.93 8.96
N LEU A 231 -9.19 1.53 7.80
CA LEU A 231 -8.84 2.93 7.55
C LEU A 231 -9.78 3.57 6.53
N THR A 232 -9.59 4.87 6.31
CA THR A 232 -10.23 5.58 5.20
C THR A 232 -9.27 5.62 4.01
N TYR A 233 -9.72 5.13 2.86
CA TYR A 233 -8.99 5.19 1.60
C TYR A 233 -9.89 5.78 0.50
N SER A 234 -9.42 6.82 -0.21
CA SER A 234 -10.21 7.50 -1.27
C SER A 234 -11.65 7.82 -0.85
N ASN A 235 -11.84 8.34 0.38
CA ASN A 235 -13.12 8.68 1.01
C ASN A 235 -14.05 7.49 1.31
N HIS A 236 -13.56 6.27 1.23
CA HIS A 236 -14.30 5.05 1.56
C HIS A 236 -13.63 4.29 2.71
N PRO A 237 -14.35 3.52 3.50
CA PRO A 237 -13.72 2.58 4.42
C PRO A 237 -12.97 1.51 3.63
N ALA A 238 -11.80 1.13 4.14
CA ALA A 238 -10.96 0.08 3.59
C ALA A 238 -10.59 -0.93 4.67
N ILE A 239 -10.88 -2.19 4.41
CA ILE A 239 -10.51 -3.33 5.24
C ILE A 239 -9.33 -4.03 4.60
N PHE A 240 -8.20 -4.09 5.32
CA PHE A 240 -7.00 -4.81 4.92
C PHE A 240 -6.80 -6.02 5.83
N ILE A 241 -6.63 -7.19 5.26
CA ILE A 241 -6.45 -8.45 5.98
C ILE A 241 -5.07 -9.02 5.68
N SER A 242 -4.33 -9.31 6.74
CA SER A 242 -3.06 -10.01 6.64
C SER A 242 -3.30 -11.52 6.47
N ARG A 243 -2.68 -12.13 5.44
CA ARG A 243 -2.70 -13.60 5.23
C ARG A 243 -1.64 -14.33 6.06
N ARG A 244 -1.24 -13.78 7.20
CA ARG A 244 -0.26 -14.42 8.08
C ARG A 244 -0.73 -15.80 8.55
N PHE A 245 -1.99 -15.93 8.92
CA PHE A 245 -2.63 -17.19 9.20
C PHE A 245 -3.38 -17.66 7.95
N LYS A 246 -3.07 -18.88 7.51
CA LYS A 246 -3.58 -19.42 6.22
C LYS A 246 -4.81 -20.31 6.39
N SER A 247 -5.30 -20.51 7.61
CA SER A 247 -6.50 -21.32 7.83
C SER A 247 -7.78 -20.48 7.76
N HIS A 248 -8.80 -21.08 7.21
CA HIS A 248 -10.10 -20.45 6.96
C HIS A 248 -10.70 -19.78 8.21
N ASP A 249 -10.63 -20.45 9.36
CA ASP A 249 -11.14 -19.96 10.64
C ASP A 249 -10.45 -18.67 11.08
N HIS A 250 -9.12 -18.59 10.97
CA HIS A 250 -8.36 -17.39 11.35
C HIS A 250 -8.61 -16.22 10.40
N VAL A 251 -8.64 -16.47 9.10
CA VAL A 251 -8.88 -15.41 8.10
C VAL A 251 -10.28 -14.83 8.27
N TRP A 252 -11.29 -15.69 8.42
CA TRP A 252 -12.67 -15.21 8.61
C TRP A 252 -12.91 -14.58 9.97
N PHE A 253 -12.18 -15.01 11.01
CA PHE A 253 -12.18 -14.27 12.27
C PHE A 253 -11.62 -12.86 12.10
N ALA A 254 -10.50 -12.70 11.40
CA ALA A 254 -9.93 -11.38 11.11
C ALA A 254 -10.90 -10.51 10.30
N ILE A 255 -11.51 -11.04 9.22
CA ILE A 255 -12.52 -10.32 8.43
C ILE A 255 -13.68 -9.83 9.30
N THR A 256 -14.24 -10.72 10.12
CA THR A 256 -15.39 -10.36 10.97
C THR A 256 -15.00 -9.42 12.10
N HIS A 257 -13.77 -9.47 12.58
CA HIS A 257 -13.22 -8.52 13.54
C HIS A 257 -13.14 -7.11 12.94
N GLU A 258 -12.57 -6.96 11.73
CA GLU A 258 -12.55 -5.66 11.04
C GLU A 258 -13.96 -5.16 10.67
N LEU A 259 -14.89 -6.05 10.32
CA LEU A 259 -16.31 -5.67 10.18
C LEU A 259 -16.92 -5.18 11.50
N GLY A 260 -16.51 -5.75 12.63
CA GLY A 260 -16.89 -5.28 13.96
C GLY A 260 -16.40 -3.86 14.22
N HIS A 261 -15.13 -3.58 13.92
CA HIS A 261 -14.59 -2.21 13.98
C HIS A 261 -15.32 -1.27 13.04
N LEU A 262 -15.59 -1.69 11.80
CA LEU A 262 -16.31 -0.85 10.83
C LEU A 262 -17.71 -0.47 11.31
N LEU A 263 -18.43 -1.39 11.94
CA LEU A 263 -19.78 -1.15 12.44
C LEU A 263 -19.83 -0.35 13.74
N LYS A 264 -18.81 -0.46 14.60
CA LYS A 264 -18.88 0.10 15.96
C LYS A 264 -17.95 1.30 16.18
N HIS A 265 -16.80 1.33 15.50
CA HIS A 265 -15.71 2.23 15.87
C HIS A 265 -15.24 3.14 14.74
N TYR A 266 -15.60 2.82 13.48
CA TYR A 266 -15.11 3.55 12.31
C TYR A 266 -15.49 5.03 12.32
N LYS A 267 -14.51 5.86 12.11
CA LYS A 267 -14.65 7.29 11.81
C LYS A 267 -13.78 7.62 10.61
N VAL A 268 -14.24 8.56 9.80
CA VAL A 268 -13.47 9.06 8.66
C VAL A 268 -12.11 9.60 9.15
N ASP A 269 -11.06 9.25 8.43
CA ASP A 269 -9.65 9.58 8.72
C ASP A 269 -9.01 8.86 9.93
N ASP A 270 -9.73 7.97 10.61
CA ASP A 270 -9.13 7.10 11.62
C ASP A 270 -8.39 5.93 10.96
N LEU A 271 -7.33 5.48 11.63
CA LEU A 271 -6.62 4.24 11.31
C LEU A 271 -6.68 3.33 12.54
N ILE A 272 -7.28 2.17 12.40
CA ILE A 272 -7.32 1.11 13.41
C ILE A 272 -6.46 -0.04 12.88
N ILE A 273 -5.52 -0.55 13.66
CA ILE A 273 -4.71 -1.70 13.31
C ILE A 273 -4.87 -2.76 14.38
N SER A 274 -5.29 -3.94 13.95
CA SER A 274 -5.47 -5.11 14.82
C SER A 274 -4.21 -5.97 14.79
N PHE A 275 -3.69 -6.33 15.97
CA PHE A 275 -2.49 -7.15 16.14
C PHE A 275 -2.80 -8.57 16.61
N GLU A 276 -1.79 -9.46 16.59
CA GLU A 276 -1.92 -10.84 17.04
C GLU A 276 -2.08 -10.96 18.55
N GLU A 277 -1.33 -10.16 19.30
CA GLU A 277 -1.40 -10.12 20.75
C GLU A 277 -2.48 -9.10 21.12
N GLU A 278 -3.54 -9.58 21.76
CA GLU A 278 -4.68 -8.75 22.16
C GLU A 278 -4.26 -7.78 23.27
N LYS A 279 -4.39 -6.47 22.99
CA LYS A 279 -4.45 -5.49 24.06
C LYS A 279 -5.83 -5.54 24.73
N SER A 280 -5.86 -5.25 26.03
CA SER A 280 -7.10 -5.02 26.76
C SER A 280 -7.71 -3.64 26.47
N ASP A 281 -7.89 -3.31 25.19
CA ASP A 281 -8.65 -2.13 24.77
C ASP A 281 -10.12 -2.51 24.61
N SER A 282 -11.02 -1.67 25.09
CA SER A 282 -12.47 -1.88 25.01
C SER A 282 -12.96 -2.05 23.58
N LYS A 283 -12.38 -1.35 22.62
CA LYS A 283 -12.75 -1.44 21.19
C LYS A 283 -12.34 -2.78 20.60
N GLU A 284 -11.14 -3.26 20.93
CA GLU A 284 -10.65 -4.57 20.51
C GLU A 284 -11.52 -5.69 21.08
N GLU A 285 -11.89 -5.60 22.38
CA GLU A 285 -12.77 -6.60 22.99
C GLU A 285 -14.17 -6.60 22.37
N GLU A 286 -14.74 -5.41 22.06
CA GLU A 286 -16.03 -5.32 21.37
C GLU A 286 -15.98 -5.89 19.94
N ALA A 287 -14.88 -5.71 19.20
CA ALA A 287 -14.68 -6.29 17.89
C ALA A 287 -14.46 -7.81 17.96
N ASN A 288 -13.70 -8.28 18.96
CA ASN A 288 -13.52 -9.70 19.24
C ASN A 288 -14.83 -10.38 19.63
N GLU A 289 -15.64 -9.75 20.49
CA GLU A 289 -16.95 -10.26 20.86
C GLU A 289 -17.90 -10.33 19.64
N PHE A 290 -17.89 -9.28 18.80
CA PHE A 290 -18.64 -9.29 17.56
C PHE A 290 -18.21 -10.46 16.66
N ALA A 291 -16.91 -10.66 16.43
CA ALA A 291 -16.39 -11.73 15.60
C ALA A 291 -16.74 -13.13 16.14
N ARG A 292 -16.61 -13.34 17.47
CA ARG A 292 -17.01 -14.61 18.14
C ARG A 292 -18.48 -14.93 17.93
N ASN A 293 -19.37 -13.91 18.06
CA ASN A 293 -20.82 -14.11 18.03
C ASN A 293 -21.38 -14.05 16.60
N PHE A 294 -20.60 -13.54 15.61
CA PHE A 294 -21.02 -13.46 14.22
C PHE A 294 -21.38 -14.83 13.62
N PHE A 295 -20.54 -15.80 13.82
CA PHE A 295 -20.75 -17.15 13.30
C PHE A 295 -21.64 -17.99 14.21
N ILE A 296 -21.45 -17.90 15.52
CA ILE A 296 -22.12 -18.72 16.52
C ILE A 296 -22.73 -17.79 17.56
N PRO A 297 -24.08 -17.60 17.53
CA PRO A 297 -24.76 -16.81 18.55
C PRO A 297 -24.43 -17.32 19.95
N LYS A 298 -24.27 -16.39 20.89
CA LYS A 298 -23.85 -16.71 22.26
C LYS A 298 -24.74 -17.79 22.90
N ASP A 299 -26.06 -17.64 22.83
CA ASP A 299 -27.01 -18.59 23.44
C ASP A 299 -26.90 -20.00 22.85
N ASP A 300 -26.61 -20.12 21.54
CA ASP A 300 -26.42 -21.44 20.92
C ASP A 300 -25.08 -22.06 21.34
N TYR A 301 -24.05 -21.23 21.49
CA TYR A 301 -22.73 -21.65 21.97
C TYR A 301 -22.82 -22.13 23.44
N ASP A 302 -23.43 -21.35 24.31
CA ASP A 302 -23.56 -21.65 25.73
C ASP A 302 -24.30 -22.99 25.94
N LYS A 303 -25.40 -23.23 25.21
CA LYS A 303 -26.10 -24.52 25.21
C LYS A 303 -25.23 -25.68 24.72
N PHE A 304 -24.36 -25.44 23.74
CA PHE A 304 -23.43 -26.47 23.25
C PHE A 304 -22.39 -26.82 24.32
N ILE A 305 -21.85 -25.81 25.01
CA ILE A 305 -20.91 -26.01 26.11
C ILE A 305 -21.56 -26.73 27.30
N GLU A 306 -22.77 -26.34 27.69
CA GLU A 306 -23.52 -26.97 28.77
C GLU A 306 -23.77 -28.48 28.52
N ASN A 307 -23.96 -28.87 27.25
CA ASN A 307 -24.14 -30.30 26.89
C ASN A 307 -22.86 -31.12 27.04
N GLY A 308 -21.68 -30.50 27.03
CA GLY A 308 -20.38 -31.12 27.33
C GLY A 308 -19.87 -32.15 26.32
N ASP A 309 -20.58 -32.42 25.22
CA ASP A 309 -20.14 -33.33 24.15
C ASP A 309 -19.36 -32.58 23.06
N PHE A 310 -18.04 -32.68 23.13
CA PHE A 310 -17.11 -32.11 22.13
C PHE A 310 -16.59 -33.16 21.14
N SER A 311 -17.30 -34.26 20.95
CA SER A 311 -16.95 -35.28 19.96
C SER A 311 -16.98 -34.71 18.52
N SER A 312 -16.21 -35.36 17.62
CA SER A 312 -16.22 -35.00 16.20
C SER A 312 -17.63 -34.94 15.59
N LYS A 313 -18.49 -35.88 16.00
CA LYS A 313 -19.88 -35.98 15.53
C LYS A 313 -20.75 -34.84 16.06
N ALA A 314 -20.61 -34.46 17.34
CA ALA A 314 -21.34 -33.36 17.95
C ALA A 314 -20.97 -32.02 17.29
N ILE A 315 -19.66 -31.80 17.01
CA ILE A 315 -19.15 -30.62 16.32
C ILE A 315 -19.73 -30.56 14.91
N GLU A 316 -19.75 -31.63 14.13
CA GLU A 316 -20.31 -31.66 12.78
C GLU A 316 -21.81 -31.35 12.76
N ILE A 317 -22.59 -31.97 13.67
CA ILE A 317 -24.03 -31.71 13.77
C ILE A 317 -24.31 -30.28 14.14
N PHE A 318 -23.59 -29.71 15.11
CA PHE A 318 -23.75 -28.32 15.54
C PHE A 318 -23.38 -27.36 14.40
N SER A 319 -22.25 -27.61 13.73
CA SER A 319 -21.77 -26.76 12.62
C SER A 319 -22.74 -26.77 11.45
N ALA A 320 -23.27 -27.93 11.08
CA ALA A 320 -24.28 -28.05 10.01
C ALA A 320 -25.58 -27.30 10.36
N LYS A 321 -26.06 -27.41 11.60
CA LYS A 321 -27.24 -26.69 12.09
C LYS A 321 -27.06 -25.18 11.99
N ASN A 322 -25.87 -24.67 12.34
CA ASN A 322 -25.56 -23.24 12.36
C ASN A 322 -25.05 -22.71 11.01
N ARG A 323 -24.90 -23.58 9.99
CA ARG A 323 -24.35 -23.25 8.67
C ARG A 323 -22.98 -22.59 8.77
N ILE A 324 -22.08 -23.22 9.52
CA ILE A 324 -20.67 -22.83 9.66
C ILE A 324 -19.78 -24.02 9.33
N LEU A 325 -18.52 -23.76 8.96
CA LEU A 325 -17.54 -24.82 8.84
C LEU A 325 -17.13 -25.35 10.23
N PRO A 326 -16.93 -26.67 10.41
CA PRO A 326 -16.54 -27.25 11.69
C PRO A 326 -15.27 -26.62 12.30
N GLY A 327 -14.32 -26.16 11.45
CA GLY A 327 -13.10 -25.47 11.89
C GLY A 327 -13.35 -24.21 12.69
N ILE A 328 -14.42 -23.46 12.40
CA ILE A 328 -14.80 -22.25 13.14
C ILE A 328 -15.20 -22.59 14.58
N LEU A 329 -16.02 -23.64 14.78
CA LEU A 329 -16.38 -24.09 16.13
C LEU A 329 -15.17 -24.65 16.88
N VAL A 330 -14.34 -25.47 16.19
CA VAL A 330 -13.10 -26.00 16.78
C VAL A 330 -12.18 -24.90 17.24
N ALA A 331 -11.98 -23.86 16.42
CA ALA A 331 -11.14 -22.72 16.79
C ALA A 331 -11.68 -21.99 18.03
N ARG A 332 -12.99 -21.76 18.11
CA ARG A 332 -13.62 -21.14 19.30
C ARG A 332 -13.46 -22.01 20.55
N LEU A 333 -13.72 -23.32 20.47
CA LEU A 333 -13.55 -24.25 21.59
C LEU A 333 -12.09 -24.32 22.08
N GLN A 334 -11.12 -24.24 21.15
CA GLN A 334 -9.70 -24.20 21.49
C GLN A 334 -9.33 -22.89 22.20
N HIS A 335 -9.80 -21.77 21.68
CA HIS A 335 -9.56 -20.46 22.27
C HIS A 335 -10.13 -20.35 23.68
N ASP A 336 -11.35 -20.85 23.88
CA ASP A 336 -12.04 -20.79 25.17
C ASP A 336 -11.59 -21.93 26.16
N GLY A 337 -10.62 -22.76 25.75
CA GLY A 337 -10.00 -23.78 26.61
C GLY A 337 -10.84 -25.04 26.84
N HIS A 338 -11.92 -25.23 26.08
CA HIS A 338 -12.78 -26.44 26.21
C HIS A 338 -12.15 -27.68 25.56
N ILE A 339 -11.29 -27.48 24.55
CA ILE A 339 -10.51 -28.57 23.94
C ILE A 339 -9.05 -28.11 23.73
N ASN A 340 -8.14 -29.10 23.64
CA ASN A 340 -6.72 -28.79 23.46
C ASN A 340 -6.46 -28.13 22.11
N MET A 341 -5.51 -27.19 22.04
CA MET A 341 -5.09 -26.47 20.83
C MET A 341 -4.64 -27.39 19.68
N SER A 342 -4.13 -28.57 19.97
CA SER A 342 -3.75 -29.57 18.97
C SER A 342 -4.90 -30.47 18.51
N SER A 343 -6.06 -30.42 19.20
CA SER A 343 -7.18 -31.32 18.94
C SER A 343 -7.93 -30.90 17.69
N MET A 344 -8.28 -31.86 16.84
CA MET A 344 -9.17 -31.67 15.68
C MET A 344 -8.72 -30.66 14.63
N ASN A 345 -7.45 -30.31 14.58
CA ASN A 345 -6.92 -29.35 13.58
C ASN A 345 -7.17 -29.80 12.13
N TYR A 346 -7.40 -31.09 11.89
CA TYR A 346 -7.78 -31.62 10.58
C TYR A 346 -9.17 -31.14 10.09
N LYS A 347 -9.99 -30.57 10.96
CA LYS A 347 -11.28 -29.95 10.61
C LYS A 347 -11.15 -28.50 10.16
N LYS A 348 -9.99 -27.90 10.32
CA LYS A 348 -9.69 -26.54 9.87
C LYS A 348 -9.24 -26.58 8.42
N SER A 349 -10.00 -25.97 7.52
CA SER A 349 -9.64 -25.83 6.10
C SER A 349 -8.45 -24.88 5.93
N ARG A 350 -7.62 -25.14 4.92
CA ARG A 350 -6.48 -24.29 4.55
C ARG A 350 -6.72 -23.63 3.21
#